data_7b94a6c7c7b98eb2c434b57821c3f105
#
_entry.id   7b94a6c7c7b98eb2c434b57821c3f105
#
_cell.length_a   1.000
_cell.length_b   1.000
_cell.length_c   1.000
_cell.angle_alpha   90.00
_cell.angle_beta   90.00
_cell.angle_gamma   90.00
#
_symmetry.space_group_name_H-M   'P 1'
#
loop_
_entity.id
_entity.type
_entity.pdbx_description
1 polymer ?
#
loop_
_entity_poly.entity_id
_entity_poly.type
_entity_poly.pdbx_seq_one_letter_code
_entity_poly.pdbx_strand_id
1 'polypeptide(L)'
;MQRFYPNLQAIEQQTRQLEHVSCHHCGQMHQLVSHGFVYKKQTGAEPQAIGKRVFCSNRQLHTGCGRTMRLHLDVTLRWLRYTRAHVVAFMLALMAGETVQQAYWQATGTADPRHAWRWLNRFFAQLSGYRSLSHQPPLQDADGAAAVSVAANRPARYGLLASTCAQLLQRFGPLFCAQYQRQTQRSFL
;
A
#
# COMPACT_ATOMS: atom_id res chain seq x y z
N MET A 1 -11.10 -10.12 8.54
CA MET A 1 -9.66 -10.50 8.40
C MET A 1 -8.89 -9.30 7.86
N GLN A 2 -7.78 -8.94 8.50
CA GLN A 2 -6.87 -7.90 8.02
C GLN A 2 -6.21 -8.33 6.69
N ARG A 3 -5.77 -7.35 5.89
CA ARG A 3 -5.12 -7.60 4.59
C ARG A 3 -3.67 -7.16 4.58
N PHE A 4 -3.29 -6.19 5.41
CA PHE A 4 -1.96 -5.61 5.49
C PHE A 4 -1.37 -5.81 6.88
N TYR A 5 -0.15 -6.33 6.92
CA TYR A 5 0.56 -6.74 8.13
C TYR A 5 1.97 -6.14 8.15
N PRO A 6 2.53 -5.86 9.33
CA PRO A 6 3.86 -5.25 9.46
C PRO A 6 4.99 -6.17 8.98
N ASN A 7 4.86 -7.47 9.16
CA ASN A 7 5.89 -8.47 8.83
C ASN A 7 5.28 -9.84 8.52
N LEU A 8 6.11 -10.77 8.03
CA LEU A 8 5.69 -12.13 7.69
C LEU A 8 5.26 -12.92 8.93
N GLN A 9 5.89 -12.69 10.07
CA GLN A 9 5.54 -13.37 11.32
C GLN A 9 4.10 -13.06 11.74
N ALA A 10 3.66 -11.81 11.62
CA ALA A 10 2.27 -11.43 11.88
C ALA A 10 1.29 -12.11 10.91
N ILE A 11 1.68 -12.26 9.63
CA ILE A 11 0.90 -13.03 8.65
C ILE A 11 0.82 -14.50 9.04
N GLU A 12 1.91 -15.10 9.46
CA GLU A 12 1.94 -16.50 9.90
C GLU A 12 1.11 -16.72 11.15
N GLN A 13 1.21 -15.84 12.14
CA GLN A 13 0.37 -15.89 13.33
C GLN A 13 -1.12 -15.84 12.96
N GLN A 14 -1.51 -14.91 12.07
CA GLN A 14 -2.89 -14.84 11.59
C GLN A 14 -3.29 -16.13 10.84
N THR A 15 -2.39 -16.73 10.06
CA THR A 15 -2.73 -17.96 9.33
C THR A 15 -2.83 -19.20 10.20
N ARG A 16 -2.30 -19.19 11.41
CA ARG A 16 -2.55 -20.25 12.42
C ARG A 16 -3.93 -20.19 13.04
N GLN A 17 -4.57 -19.04 12.97
CA GLN A 17 -5.89 -18.78 13.59
C GLN A 17 -7.03 -18.72 12.55
N LEU A 18 -6.81 -19.22 11.32
CA LEU A 18 -7.78 -19.14 10.22
C LEU A 18 -9.09 -19.87 10.52
N GLU A 19 -9.08 -20.89 11.35
CA GLU A 19 -10.27 -21.64 11.76
C GLU A 19 -11.28 -20.76 12.52
N HIS A 20 -10.80 -19.72 13.24
CA HIS A 20 -11.65 -18.77 13.97
C HIS A 20 -12.05 -17.53 13.14
N VAL A 21 -11.70 -17.51 11.86
CA VAL A 21 -11.95 -16.36 10.99
C VAL A 21 -12.97 -16.71 9.93
N SER A 22 -13.99 -15.86 9.80
CA SER A 22 -14.98 -15.99 8.73
C SER A 22 -14.43 -15.49 7.38
N CYS A 23 -14.83 -16.16 6.31
CA CYS A 23 -14.54 -15.70 4.95
C CYS A 23 -15.32 -14.41 4.67
N HIS A 24 -14.64 -13.36 4.25
CA HIS A 24 -15.30 -12.07 3.95
C HIS A 24 -16.15 -12.08 2.66
N HIS A 25 -16.07 -13.15 1.85
CA HIS A 25 -16.86 -13.29 0.63
C HIS A 25 -18.18 -14.06 0.87
N CYS A 26 -18.15 -15.13 1.65
CA CYS A 26 -19.33 -15.96 1.89
C CYS A 26 -19.77 -16.03 3.36
N GLY A 27 -19.02 -15.37 4.28
CA GLY A 27 -19.33 -15.36 5.71
C GLY A 27 -19.07 -16.67 6.46
N GLN A 28 -18.76 -17.77 5.77
CA GLN A 28 -18.58 -19.07 6.40
C GLN A 28 -17.30 -19.13 7.24
N MET A 29 -17.39 -19.73 8.41
CA MET A 29 -16.27 -20.01 9.31
C MET A 29 -15.65 -21.38 9.00
N HIS A 30 -14.46 -21.65 9.53
CA HIS A 30 -13.74 -22.93 9.41
C HIS A 30 -13.42 -23.38 7.97
N GLN A 31 -13.57 -22.48 6.98
CA GLN A 31 -13.34 -22.78 5.56
C GLN A 31 -12.02 -22.23 5.01
N LEU A 32 -11.32 -21.42 5.82
CA LEU A 32 -10.10 -20.75 5.37
C LEU A 32 -8.89 -21.63 5.60
N VAL A 33 -8.13 -21.88 4.53
CA VAL A 33 -6.87 -22.65 4.59
C VAL A 33 -5.71 -21.83 4.03
N SER A 34 -4.53 -22.03 4.57
CA SER A 34 -3.31 -21.40 4.08
C SER A 34 -2.89 -22.03 2.74
N HIS A 35 -2.54 -21.21 1.74
CA HIS A 35 -2.26 -21.67 0.37
C HIS A 35 -0.91 -21.16 -0.16
N GLY A 36 0.11 -21.07 0.68
CA GLY A 36 1.48 -20.73 0.30
C GLY A 36 1.75 -19.22 0.26
N PHE A 37 3.01 -18.89 0.02
CA PHE A 37 3.51 -17.52 -0.02
C PHE A 37 3.26 -16.83 -1.36
N VAL A 38 3.23 -15.51 -1.32
CA VAL A 38 3.27 -14.63 -2.50
C VAL A 38 4.67 -14.06 -2.59
N TYR A 39 5.33 -14.26 -3.72
CA TYR A 39 6.66 -13.75 -3.96
C TYR A 39 6.64 -12.60 -4.95
N LYS A 40 7.54 -11.64 -4.78
CA LYS A 40 7.86 -10.60 -5.73
C LYS A 40 9.30 -10.82 -6.19
N LYS A 41 9.50 -10.98 -7.49
CA LYS A 41 10.81 -11.03 -8.12
C LYS A 41 11.21 -9.61 -8.51
N GLN A 42 12.36 -9.15 -8.06
CA GLN A 42 13.01 -7.93 -8.55
C GLN A 42 14.11 -8.33 -9.53
N THR A 43 14.35 -7.50 -10.53
CA THR A 43 15.42 -7.76 -11.52
C THR A 43 16.77 -7.87 -10.79
N GLY A 44 17.47 -8.98 -10.97
CA GLY A 44 18.79 -9.22 -10.35
C GLY A 44 18.77 -9.63 -8.87
N ALA A 45 17.61 -9.84 -8.25
CA ALA A 45 17.50 -10.27 -6.87
C ALA A 45 16.70 -11.58 -6.73
N GLU A 46 16.92 -12.30 -5.63
CA GLU A 46 16.14 -13.47 -5.28
C GLU A 46 14.65 -13.11 -5.01
N PRO A 47 13.71 -14.01 -5.29
CA PRO A 47 12.31 -13.79 -5.02
C PRO A 47 12.05 -13.58 -3.53
N GLN A 48 11.57 -12.41 -3.15
CA GLN A 48 11.23 -12.06 -1.78
C GLN A 48 9.77 -12.39 -1.48
N ALA A 49 9.49 -13.05 -0.37
CA ALA A 49 8.12 -13.25 0.12
C ALA A 49 7.52 -11.89 0.54
N ILE A 50 6.40 -11.53 -0.06
CA ILE A 50 5.69 -10.26 0.18
C ILE A 50 4.30 -10.45 0.79
N GLY A 51 3.95 -11.69 1.09
CA GLY A 51 2.65 -12.03 1.65
C GLY A 51 2.33 -13.51 1.57
N LYS A 52 1.10 -13.85 1.89
CA LYS A 52 0.59 -15.23 1.88
C LYS A 52 -0.79 -15.29 1.26
N ARG A 53 -1.11 -16.40 0.62
CA ARG A 53 -2.46 -16.67 0.10
C ARG A 53 -3.25 -17.44 1.13
N VAL A 54 -4.53 -17.10 1.22
CA VAL A 54 -5.52 -17.84 2.00
C VAL A 54 -6.66 -18.18 1.06
N PHE A 55 -7.09 -19.41 1.09
CA PHE A 55 -8.12 -19.95 0.21
C PHE A 55 -9.34 -20.35 1.04
N CYS A 56 -10.52 -19.89 0.64
CA CYS A 56 -11.77 -20.38 1.21
C CYS A 56 -12.10 -21.71 0.54
N SER A 57 -11.78 -22.80 1.21
CA SER A 57 -11.82 -24.13 0.60
C SER A 57 -13.25 -24.57 0.29
N ASN A 58 -13.43 -25.09 -0.91
CA ASN A 58 -14.63 -25.81 -1.34
C ASN A 58 -14.28 -27.26 -1.73
N ARG A 59 -13.18 -27.78 -1.21
CA ARG A 59 -12.66 -29.12 -1.51
C ARG A 59 -12.72 -29.98 -0.27
N GLN A 60 -12.76 -31.29 -0.48
CA GLN A 60 -12.87 -32.29 0.58
C GLN A 60 -14.12 -32.01 1.45
N LEU A 61 -14.05 -31.91 2.70
CA LEU A 61 -15.19 -31.67 3.59
C LEU A 61 -15.53 -30.17 3.80
N HIS A 62 -14.87 -29.26 3.02
CA HIS A 62 -15.12 -27.83 3.12
C HIS A 62 -16.21 -27.36 2.16
N THR A 63 -17.09 -26.49 2.64
CA THR A 63 -18.22 -25.88 1.88
C THR A 63 -17.99 -24.41 1.54
N GLY A 64 -16.76 -23.97 1.50
CA GLY A 64 -16.39 -22.58 1.23
C GLY A 64 -16.67 -22.14 -0.21
N CYS A 65 -16.43 -20.87 -0.51
CA CYS A 65 -16.77 -20.26 -1.81
C CYS A 65 -15.71 -20.42 -2.90
N GLY A 66 -14.60 -21.12 -2.67
CA GLY A 66 -13.53 -21.31 -3.65
C GLY A 66 -12.68 -20.06 -3.93
N ARG A 67 -12.89 -18.94 -3.23
CA ARG A 67 -12.16 -17.69 -3.48
C ARG A 67 -10.85 -17.61 -2.70
N THR A 68 -9.84 -17.06 -3.36
CA THR A 68 -8.52 -16.81 -2.76
C THR A 68 -8.41 -15.36 -2.32
N MET A 69 -7.88 -15.18 -1.12
CA MET A 69 -7.52 -13.89 -0.54
C MET A 69 -6.01 -13.81 -0.40
N ARG A 70 -5.47 -12.59 -0.40
CA ARG A 70 -4.03 -12.35 -0.19
C ARG A 70 -3.84 -11.49 1.04
N LEU A 71 -2.95 -11.94 1.92
CA LEU A 71 -2.40 -11.18 3.02
C LEU A 71 -1.09 -10.57 2.53
N HIS A 72 -0.90 -9.28 2.69
CA HIS A 72 0.26 -8.54 2.17
C HIS A 72 1.05 -7.91 3.30
N LEU A 73 2.34 -7.75 3.09
CA LEU A 73 3.11 -6.80 3.89
C LEU A 73 2.66 -5.38 3.59
N ASP A 74 2.53 -4.54 4.62
CA ASP A 74 2.10 -3.14 4.50
C ASP A 74 3.12 -2.25 3.76
N VAL A 75 4.38 -2.69 3.71
CA VAL A 75 5.44 -2.05 2.92
C VAL A 75 5.33 -2.31 1.43
N THR A 76 4.46 -3.23 0.99
CA THR A 76 4.31 -3.59 -0.42
C THR A 76 3.14 -2.84 -1.05
N LEU A 77 3.37 -2.27 -2.23
CA LEU A 77 2.30 -1.70 -3.03
C LEU A 77 1.72 -2.77 -3.94
N ARG A 78 0.42 -3.00 -3.79
CA ARG A 78 -0.30 -4.02 -4.54
C ARG A 78 -0.41 -3.63 -6.02
N TRP A 79 -0.18 -4.60 -6.90
CA TRP A 79 -0.29 -4.43 -8.36
C TRP A 79 0.71 -3.46 -8.99
N LEU A 80 1.69 -2.94 -8.25
CA LEU A 80 2.72 -2.07 -8.81
C LEU A 80 3.99 -2.85 -9.10
N ARG A 81 4.50 -2.69 -10.33
CA ARG A 81 5.84 -3.12 -10.71
C ARG A 81 6.91 -2.40 -9.89
N TYR A 82 6.62 -1.17 -9.53
CA TYR A 82 7.49 -0.26 -8.80
C TYR A 82 7.40 -0.45 -7.29
N THR A 83 8.47 -0.10 -6.60
CA THR A 83 8.53 -0.13 -5.14
C THR A 83 7.87 1.11 -4.53
N ARG A 84 7.64 1.07 -3.21
CA ARG A 84 7.21 2.25 -2.45
C ARG A 84 8.16 3.43 -2.65
N ALA A 85 9.50 3.18 -2.66
CA ALA A 85 10.49 4.24 -2.85
C ALA A 85 10.27 5.02 -4.16
N HIS A 86 9.96 4.36 -5.26
CA HIS A 86 9.64 5.03 -6.52
C HIS A 86 8.39 5.91 -6.42
N VAL A 87 7.33 5.45 -5.73
CA VAL A 87 6.11 6.24 -5.55
C VAL A 87 6.36 7.45 -4.67
N VAL A 88 7.10 7.28 -3.57
CA VAL A 88 7.48 8.39 -2.68
C VAL A 88 8.36 9.40 -3.42
N ALA A 89 9.39 8.94 -4.15
CA ALA A 89 10.26 9.82 -4.94
C ALA A 89 9.47 10.60 -5.99
N PHE A 90 8.54 9.95 -6.70
CA PHE A 90 7.64 10.61 -7.64
C PHE A 90 6.80 11.71 -6.97
N MET A 91 6.21 11.42 -5.81
CA MET A 91 5.41 12.41 -5.07
C MET A 91 6.26 13.58 -4.59
N LEU A 92 7.48 13.32 -4.08
CA LEU A 92 8.42 14.36 -3.66
C LEU A 92 8.83 15.26 -4.83
N ALA A 93 9.16 14.69 -6.00
CA ALA A 93 9.49 15.47 -7.20
C ALA A 93 8.32 16.34 -7.66
N LEU A 94 7.08 15.83 -7.62
CA LEU A 94 5.89 16.64 -7.88
C LEU A 94 5.72 17.77 -6.85
N MET A 95 6.03 17.55 -5.60
CA MET A 95 6.00 18.58 -4.54
C MET A 95 7.09 19.63 -4.77
N ALA A 96 8.26 19.24 -5.27
CA ALA A 96 9.36 20.14 -5.64
C ALA A 96 9.08 21.01 -6.89
N GLY A 97 8.01 20.76 -7.65
CA GLY A 97 7.65 21.61 -8.81
C GLY A 97 7.82 20.93 -10.16
N GLU A 98 8.31 19.70 -10.18
CA GLU A 98 8.52 18.98 -11.43
C GLU A 98 7.24 18.68 -12.18
N THR A 99 7.32 18.59 -13.50
CA THR A 99 6.22 18.07 -14.31
C THR A 99 5.99 16.59 -14.02
N VAL A 100 4.78 16.08 -14.31
CA VAL A 100 4.46 14.67 -14.12
C VAL A 100 5.43 13.74 -14.85
N GLN A 101 5.85 14.13 -16.05
CA GLN A 101 6.78 13.35 -16.86
C GLN A 101 8.19 13.35 -16.25
N GLN A 102 8.71 14.51 -15.86
CA GLN A 102 10.02 14.65 -15.22
C GLN A 102 10.08 13.94 -13.88
N ALA A 103 9.06 14.16 -13.02
CA ALA A 103 8.96 13.49 -11.73
C ALA A 103 8.93 11.96 -11.86
N TYR A 104 8.19 11.46 -12.86
CA TYR A 104 8.13 10.03 -13.12
C TYR A 104 9.45 9.47 -13.65
N TRP A 105 10.07 10.18 -14.58
CA TRP A 105 11.38 9.78 -15.10
C TRP A 105 12.45 9.77 -14.01
N GLN A 106 12.54 10.80 -13.18
CA GLN A 106 13.46 10.86 -12.05
C GLN A 106 13.24 9.69 -11.06
N ALA A 107 11.99 9.38 -10.78
CA ALA A 107 11.65 8.33 -9.83
C ALA A 107 11.88 6.91 -10.35
N THR A 108 11.71 6.67 -11.66
CA THR A 108 11.64 5.31 -12.23
C THR A 108 12.64 5.00 -13.32
N GLY A 109 13.32 6.03 -13.88
CA GLY A 109 14.17 5.92 -15.08
C GLY A 109 13.37 5.61 -16.36
N THR A 110 12.03 5.73 -16.34
CA THR A 110 11.17 5.38 -17.49
C THR A 110 10.53 6.63 -18.08
N ALA A 111 10.68 6.83 -19.40
CA ALA A 111 10.15 8.00 -20.10
C ALA A 111 8.62 8.00 -20.28
N ASP A 112 7.97 6.83 -20.29
CA ASP A 112 6.53 6.71 -20.50
C ASP A 112 5.72 7.01 -19.23
N PRO A 113 5.01 8.15 -19.15
CA PRO A 113 4.34 8.59 -17.94
C PRO A 113 2.95 7.95 -17.72
N ARG A 114 2.54 6.95 -18.51
CA ARG A 114 1.19 6.33 -18.37
C ARG A 114 0.93 5.78 -16.97
N HIS A 115 1.94 5.23 -16.33
CA HIS A 115 1.80 4.77 -14.95
C HIS A 115 1.70 5.92 -13.95
N ALA A 116 2.40 7.02 -14.17
CA ALA A 116 2.30 8.23 -13.35
C ALA A 116 0.88 8.77 -13.29
N TRP A 117 0.23 8.88 -14.44
CA TRP A 117 -1.16 9.32 -14.51
C TRP A 117 -2.12 8.35 -13.81
N ARG A 118 -1.88 7.04 -13.89
CA ARG A 118 -2.64 6.04 -13.11
C ARG A 118 -2.42 6.19 -11.61
N TRP A 119 -1.20 6.48 -11.16
CA TRP A 119 -0.91 6.76 -9.75
C TRP A 119 -1.63 8.00 -9.28
N LEU A 120 -1.55 9.09 -10.02
CA LEU A 120 -2.26 10.33 -9.70
C LEU A 120 -3.77 10.12 -9.61
N ASN A 121 -4.37 9.45 -10.57
CA ASN A 121 -5.81 9.18 -10.57
C ASN A 121 -6.22 8.35 -9.35
N ARG A 122 -5.45 7.32 -9.00
CA ARG A 122 -5.71 6.52 -7.79
C ARG A 122 -5.53 7.35 -6.51
N PHE A 123 -4.48 8.17 -6.46
CA PHE A 123 -4.27 9.07 -5.33
C PHE A 123 -5.45 10.03 -5.16
N PHE A 124 -5.92 10.66 -6.22
CA PHE A 124 -7.10 11.54 -6.16
C PHE A 124 -8.37 10.80 -5.78
N ALA A 125 -8.56 9.58 -6.25
CA ALA A 125 -9.72 8.76 -5.87
C ALA A 125 -9.75 8.42 -4.37
N GLN A 126 -8.58 8.40 -3.70
CA GLN A 126 -8.44 8.06 -2.28
C GLN A 126 -8.12 9.30 -1.40
N LEU A 127 -8.13 10.49 -1.97
CA LEU A 127 -7.66 11.72 -1.30
C LEU A 127 -8.39 12.02 0.02
N SER A 128 -9.69 11.77 0.08
CA SER A 128 -10.47 11.93 1.31
C SER A 128 -9.97 11.00 2.43
N GLY A 129 -9.64 9.75 2.10
CA GLY A 129 -9.07 8.79 3.04
C GLY A 129 -7.70 9.23 3.57
N TYR A 130 -6.85 9.79 2.71
CA TYR A 130 -5.54 10.32 3.13
C TYR A 130 -5.69 11.53 4.05
N ARG A 131 -6.61 12.42 3.75
CA ARG A 131 -6.91 13.58 4.60
C ARG A 131 -7.46 13.15 5.96
N SER A 132 -8.38 12.20 5.99
CA SER A 132 -8.88 11.64 7.26
C SER A 132 -7.77 11.03 8.08
N LEU A 133 -6.83 10.32 7.45
CA LEU A 133 -5.67 9.76 8.13
C LEU A 133 -4.77 10.85 8.72
N SER A 134 -4.57 11.98 8.03
CA SER A 134 -3.72 13.06 8.54
C SER A 134 -4.25 13.72 9.82
N HIS A 135 -5.50 13.49 10.19
CA HIS A 135 -6.10 13.97 11.45
C HIS A 135 -6.10 12.93 12.58
N GLN A 136 -5.73 11.68 12.30
CA GLN A 136 -5.67 10.63 13.33
C GLN A 136 -4.34 10.68 14.11
N PRO A 137 -4.27 10.23 15.39
CA PRO A 137 -3.02 10.19 16.13
C PRO A 137 -1.99 9.28 15.45
N PRO A 138 -0.69 9.63 15.42
CA PRO A 138 0.36 8.77 14.88
C PRO A 138 0.43 7.49 15.73
N LEU A 139 0.74 6.36 15.08
CA LEU A 139 1.15 5.16 15.78
C LEU A 139 2.53 5.43 16.40
N GLN A 140 2.78 4.92 17.59
CA GLN A 140 3.89 5.30 18.51
C GLN A 140 5.32 5.13 17.98
N ASP A 141 5.54 4.68 16.75
CA ASP A 141 6.88 4.36 16.21
C ASP A 141 7.38 5.36 15.14
N ALA A 142 6.81 6.57 15.05
CA ALA A 142 7.20 7.53 14.02
C ALA A 142 8.28 8.52 14.53
N ASP A 143 9.52 8.05 14.60
CA ASP A 143 10.68 8.94 14.77
C ASP A 143 11.05 9.58 13.41
N GLY A 144 11.11 10.90 13.39
CA GLY A 144 11.76 11.71 12.36
C GLY A 144 10.87 12.30 11.26
N ALA A 145 10.14 13.37 11.60
CA ALA A 145 9.49 14.23 10.61
C ALA A 145 10.50 15.22 9.98
N ALA A 146 10.81 15.03 8.69
CA ALA A 146 11.52 16.02 7.91
C ALA A 146 10.55 17.10 7.41
N ALA A 147 10.87 18.38 7.62
CA ALA A 147 10.11 19.48 7.03
C ALA A 147 10.27 19.48 5.51
N VAL A 148 9.16 19.29 4.79
CA VAL A 148 9.13 19.32 3.32
C VAL A 148 8.61 20.66 2.87
N SER A 149 9.43 21.43 2.14
CA SER A 149 9.01 22.67 1.49
C SER A 149 8.12 22.38 0.28
N VAL A 150 6.97 23.03 0.21
CA VAL A 150 6.02 22.91 -0.91
C VAL A 150 6.16 24.15 -1.80
N ALA A 151 6.48 23.95 -3.09
CA ALA A 151 6.60 25.03 -4.05
C ALA A 151 5.27 25.78 -4.25
N ALA A 152 5.32 27.13 -4.19
CA ALA A 152 4.15 28.01 -4.10
C ALA A 152 3.32 28.14 -5.40
N ASN A 153 3.82 27.73 -6.56
CA ASN A 153 3.22 28.02 -7.88
C ASN A 153 2.68 26.79 -8.60
N ARG A 154 1.59 26.18 -8.10
CA ARG A 154 1.02 25.00 -8.75
C ARG A 154 -0.46 25.15 -9.08
N PRO A 155 -0.96 24.48 -10.16
CA PRO A 155 -2.37 24.34 -10.41
C PRO A 155 -3.09 23.82 -9.17
N ALA A 156 -4.28 24.34 -8.86
CA ALA A 156 -5.04 24.01 -7.63
C ALA A 156 -5.16 22.50 -7.36
N ARG A 157 -5.29 21.70 -8.42
CA ARG A 157 -5.34 20.23 -8.33
C ARG A 157 -4.06 19.61 -7.71
N TYR A 158 -2.89 20.06 -8.13
CA TYR A 158 -1.61 19.57 -7.59
C TYR A 158 -1.27 20.23 -6.25
N GLY A 159 -1.76 21.42 -5.98
CA GLY A 159 -1.63 22.06 -4.69
C GLY A 159 -2.26 21.23 -3.57
N LEU A 160 -3.45 20.69 -3.80
CA LEU A 160 -4.11 19.80 -2.85
C LEU A 160 -3.38 18.48 -2.67
N LEU A 161 -2.84 17.91 -3.76
CA LEU A 161 -1.98 16.72 -3.70
C LEU A 161 -0.72 16.98 -2.88
N ALA A 162 -0.02 18.08 -3.18
CA ALA A 162 1.22 18.45 -2.51
C ALA A 162 1.01 18.68 -1.01
N SER A 163 -0.04 19.43 -0.61
CA SER A 163 -0.35 19.67 0.80
C SER A 163 -0.71 18.38 1.55
N THR A 164 -1.48 17.50 0.93
CA THR A 164 -1.81 16.20 1.54
C THR A 164 -0.58 15.31 1.70
N CYS A 165 0.28 15.24 0.68
CA CYS A 165 1.55 14.50 0.77
C CYS A 165 2.47 15.08 1.84
N ALA A 166 2.58 16.42 1.94
CA ALA A 166 3.37 17.08 2.96
C ALA A 166 2.88 16.72 4.38
N GLN A 167 1.56 16.77 4.60
CA GLN A 167 0.95 16.38 5.87
C GLN A 167 1.22 14.90 6.23
N LEU A 168 1.09 14.00 5.25
CA LEU A 168 1.36 12.57 5.46
C LEU A 168 2.85 12.32 5.77
N LEU A 169 3.76 12.98 5.03
CA LEU A 169 5.21 12.89 5.27
C LEU A 169 5.60 13.48 6.62
N GLN A 170 5.06 14.65 6.97
CA GLN A 170 5.31 15.27 8.25
C GLN A 170 4.86 14.38 9.41
N ARG A 171 3.73 13.71 9.27
CA ARG A 171 3.13 12.92 10.34
C ARG A 171 3.68 11.50 10.45
N PHE A 172 3.95 10.84 9.33
CA PHE A 172 4.30 9.43 9.26
C PHE A 172 5.67 9.16 8.65
N GLY A 173 6.41 10.22 8.30
CA GLY A 173 7.70 10.09 7.64
C GLY A 173 7.62 9.35 6.31
N PRO A 174 8.74 8.79 5.80
CA PRO A 174 8.80 8.09 4.52
C PRO A 174 8.00 6.77 4.51
N LEU A 175 7.54 6.31 5.67
CA LEU A 175 6.72 5.10 5.81
C LEU A 175 5.21 5.36 5.68
N PHE A 176 4.77 6.58 5.35
CA PHE A 176 3.37 6.96 5.32
C PHE A 176 2.48 6.03 4.48
N CYS A 177 3.00 5.45 3.39
CA CYS A 177 2.27 4.45 2.59
C CYS A 177 1.96 3.18 3.39
N ALA A 178 2.93 2.68 4.17
CA ALA A 178 2.75 1.50 5.01
C ALA A 178 1.77 1.78 6.15
N GLN A 179 1.90 2.94 6.78
CA GLN A 179 0.97 3.39 7.84
C GLN A 179 -0.47 3.46 7.32
N TYR A 180 -0.66 4.08 6.14
CA TYR A 180 -1.98 4.12 5.51
C TYR A 180 -2.56 2.72 5.28
N GLN A 181 -1.78 1.80 4.69
CA GLN A 181 -2.24 0.43 4.41
C GLN A 181 -2.57 -0.33 5.69
N ARG A 182 -1.78 -0.17 6.74
CA ARG A 182 -1.99 -0.81 8.04
C ARG A 182 -3.25 -0.29 8.74
N GLN A 183 -3.46 1.02 8.78
CA GLN A 183 -4.60 1.62 9.48
C GLN A 183 -5.91 1.44 8.72
N THR A 184 -5.92 1.64 7.41
CA THR A 184 -7.14 1.60 6.62
C THR A 184 -7.46 0.22 6.05
N GLN A 185 -6.50 -0.71 6.07
CA GLN A 185 -6.57 -2.02 5.42
C GLN A 185 -6.89 -1.93 3.91
N ARG A 186 -6.54 -0.79 3.29
CA ARG A 186 -6.67 -0.50 1.85
C ARG A 186 -5.30 -0.32 1.21
N SER A 187 -5.16 -0.66 -0.07
CA SER A 187 -3.94 -0.35 -0.81
C SER A 187 -3.75 1.16 -0.88
N PHE A 188 -2.50 1.65 -0.72
CA PHE A 188 -2.19 3.07 -0.81
C PHE A 188 -2.45 3.61 -2.23
N LEU A 189 -2.23 2.80 -3.26
CA LEU A 189 -2.54 3.10 -4.66
C LEU A 189 -3.29 1.94 -5.31
#